data_09e3aee191e2f80b2a1bb37ed10cc35c
#
_entry.id   09e3aee191e2f80b2a1bb37ed10cc35c
#
_cell.length_a   1.000
_cell.length_b   1.000
_cell.length_c   1.000
_cell.angle_alpha   90.00
_cell.angle_beta   90.00
_cell.angle_gamma   90.00
#
_symmetry.space_group_name_H-M   'P 1'
#
loop_
_entity.id
_entity.type
_entity.pdbx_description
1 polymer ?
#
loop_
_entity_poly.entity_id
_entity_poly.type
_entity_poly.pdbx_seq_one_letter_code
_entity_poly.pdbx_strand_id
1 'polypeptide(L)'
;MAMNTKQAAEKWGISDRRVRKLCIDGAINGAFKIGKNWFIPEGANKPNDTRMKKEDSLLDLIFEKKLLLNSKRPFSEGELSQLYEEFMIEYTYNSNAIEGNTLTLRETDMVLRGLTIDQKPLKDHLEVIGHKEAFYYVLELVKEKKEINEFIIKQIHSLVLNDKPMDRGVYRKIPVRIIGAFNDPVQPYLIESKMNELLIEYKNNNDNIAKKLALFHILFEGIHPFIDGNGRTGRLLVNLELMKEGYPPIDIKYNDRKRYYEAFDAYYIKKDLSVMTKLFAEYINERLDEYLRILD
;
A
#
# COMPACT_ATOMS: atom_id res chain seq x y z
N MET A 1 42.49 -22.71 -1.50
CA MET A 1 42.89 -21.27 -1.48
C MET A 1 41.75 -20.43 -0.94
N ALA A 2 41.99 -19.21 -0.48
CA ALA A 2 40.95 -18.33 0.07
C ALA A 2 41.01 -16.95 -0.60
N MET A 3 39.87 -16.39 -0.92
CA MET A 3 39.70 -15.05 -1.51
C MET A 3 39.66 -14.00 -0.40
N ASN A 4 40.16 -12.79 -0.66
CA ASN A 4 39.88 -11.64 0.18
C ASN A 4 38.50 -11.06 -0.14
N THR A 5 38.02 -10.10 0.68
CA THR A 5 36.68 -9.50 0.51
C THR A 5 36.50 -8.75 -0.80
N LYS A 6 37.55 -8.17 -1.39
CA LYS A 6 37.50 -7.50 -2.69
C LYS A 6 37.32 -8.51 -3.83
N GLN A 7 38.06 -9.62 -3.82
CA GLN A 7 37.92 -10.69 -4.80
C GLN A 7 36.55 -11.36 -4.75
N ALA A 8 36.02 -11.58 -3.54
CA ALA A 8 34.67 -12.08 -3.36
C ALA A 8 33.60 -11.09 -3.84
N ALA A 9 33.81 -9.79 -3.62
CA ALA A 9 32.93 -8.73 -4.09
C ALA A 9 32.83 -8.73 -5.62
N GLU A 10 33.97 -8.84 -6.29
CA GLU A 10 34.06 -8.91 -7.75
C GLU A 10 33.42 -10.17 -8.31
N LYS A 11 33.70 -11.34 -7.71
CA LYS A 11 33.11 -12.64 -8.09
C LYS A 11 31.59 -12.66 -7.93
N TRP A 12 31.04 -12.01 -6.91
CA TRP A 12 29.62 -12.04 -6.57
C TRP A 12 28.82 -10.83 -7.08
N GLY A 13 29.47 -9.83 -7.70
CA GLY A 13 28.82 -8.63 -8.21
C GLY A 13 28.20 -7.76 -7.12
N ILE A 14 28.86 -7.65 -5.95
CA ILE A 14 28.40 -6.85 -4.79
C ILE A 14 29.56 -6.00 -4.23
N SER A 15 29.25 -5.00 -3.40
CA SER A 15 30.30 -4.16 -2.82
C SER A 15 31.14 -4.89 -1.76
N ASP A 16 32.44 -4.53 -1.64
CA ASP A 16 33.33 -5.04 -0.57
C ASP A 16 32.76 -4.82 0.83
N ARG A 17 32.09 -3.68 1.03
CA ARG A 17 31.36 -3.40 2.29
C ARG A 17 30.28 -4.44 2.58
N ARG A 18 29.54 -4.88 1.56
CA ARG A 18 28.50 -5.91 1.70
C ARG A 18 29.11 -7.26 2.04
N VAL A 19 30.21 -7.65 1.39
CA VAL A 19 30.93 -8.90 1.69
C VAL A 19 31.41 -8.89 3.13
N ARG A 20 32.04 -7.82 3.60
CA ARG A 20 32.48 -7.69 5.01
C ARG A 20 31.32 -7.86 5.99
N LYS A 21 30.17 -7.26 5.68
CA LYS A 21 28.98 -7.41 6.52
C LYS A 21 28.52 -8.87 6.57
N LEU A 22 28.46 -9.56 5.44
CA LEU A 22 28.11 -10.99 5.37
C LEU A 22 29.09 -11.89 6.16
N CYS A 23 30.38 -11.52 6.19
CA CYS A 23 31.36 -12.22 7.03
C CYS A 23 31.11 -11.97 8.54
N ILE A 24 30.80 -10.72 8.93
CA ILE A 24 30.50 -10.37 10.32
C ILE A 24 29.24 -11.07 10.81
N ASP A 25 28.21 -11.12 9.95
CA ASP A 25 26.90 -11.75 10.22
C ASP A 25 26.97 -13.29 10.21
N GLY A 26 28.16 -13.89 9.93
CA GLY A 26 28.33 -15.35 9.86
C GLY A 26 27.63 -16.01 8.67
N ALA A 27 27.19 -15.23 7.68
CA ALA A 27 26.41 -15.70 6.54
C ALA A 27 27.24 -16.45 5.48
N ILE A 28 28.56 -16.37 5.53
CA ILE A 28 29.48 -17.06 4.59
C ILE A 28 30.12 -18.26 5.30
N ASN A 29 29.69 -19.45 4.92
CA ASN A 29 30.20 -20.66 5.51
C ASN A 29 31.71 -20.81 5.25
N GLY A 30 32.49 -21.03 6.31
CA GLY A 30 33.95 -21.18 6.25
C GLY A 30 34.73 -19.86 6.10
N ALA A 31 34.09 -18.70 6.19
CA ALA A 31 34.81 -17.42 6.26
C ALA A 31 35.52 -17.27 7.62
N PHE A 32 36.76 -16.82 7.60
CA PHE A 32 37.57 -16.64 8.80
C PHE A 32 38.33 -15.29 8.75
N LYS A 33 38.75 -14.82 9.92
CA LYS A 33 39.42 -13.53 10.06
C LYS A 33 40.86 -13.72 10.52
N ILE A 34 41.79 -13.06 9.82
CA ILE A 34 43.21 -13.01 10.24
C ILE A 34 43.54 -11.50 10.41
N GLY A 35 43.81 -11.11 11.63
CA GLY A 35 44.07 -9.72 11.97
C GLY A 35 42.83 -8.84 11.63
N LYS A 36 43.00 -7.85 10.75
CA LYS A 36 41.90 -6.97 10.30
C LYS A 36 41.18 -7.46 9.03
N ASN A 37 41.66 -8.53 8.40
CA ASN A 37 41.17 -8.97 7.09
C ASN A 37 40.35 -10.26 7.19
N TRP A 38 39.25 -10.28 6.41
CA TRP A 38 38.42 -11.46 6.20
C TRP A 38 38.92 -12.27 5.01
N PHE A 39 38.86 -13.57 5.14
CA PHE A 39 39.19 -14.58 4.11
C PHE A 39 38.00 -15.51 3.90
N ILE A 40 37.70 -15.77 2.65
CA ILE A 40 36.53 -16.51 2.21
C ILE A 40 37.00 -17.69 1.35
N PRO A 41 36.54 -18.94 1.58
CA PRO A 41 36.88 -20.07 0.73
C PRO A 41 36.53 -19.77 -0.74
N GLU A 42 37.43 -20.15 -1.67
CA GLU A 42 37.18 -19.95 -3.13
C GLU A 42 35.93 -20.67 -3.62
N GLY A 43 35.57 -21.80 -3.02
CA GLY A 43 34.33 -22.53 -3.30
C GLY A 43 33.07 -21.96 -2.65
N ALA A 44 33.18 -20.88 -1.85
CA ALA A 44 31.99 -20.29 -1.23
C ALA A 44 31.09 -19.65 -2.27
N ASN A 45 29.80 -19.95 -2.16
CA ASN A 45 28.77 -19.32 -2.94
C ASN A 45 28.34 -18.00 -2.28
N LYS A 46 27.86 -17.05 -3.10
CA LYS A 46 27.22 -15.83 -2.59
C LYS A 46 26.05 -16.24 -1.70
N PRO A 47 26.02 -15.82 -0.42
CA PRO A 47 24.87 -16.06 0.43
C PRO A 47 23.63 -15.42 -0.19
N ASN A 48 22.51 -16.12 -0.14
CA ASN A 48 21.24 -15.56 -0.54
C ASN A 48 20.93 -14.30 0.29
N ASP A 49 20.36 -13.28 -0.33
CA ASP A 49 20.00 -12.07 0.41
C ASP A 49 18.85 -12.41 1.37
N THR A 50 19.17 -12.39 2.67
CA THR A 50 18.17 -12.68 3.72
C THR A 50 17.03 -11.67 3.75
N ARG A 51 17.19 -10.49 3.12
CA ARG A 51 16.11 -9.52 2.95
C ARG A 51 15.10 -10.00 1.92
N MET A 52 15.56 -10.50 0.77
CA MET A 52 14.68 -11.11 -0.23
C MET A 52 13.94 -12.31 0.34
N LYS A 53 14.62 -13.20 1.12
CA LYS A 53 13.94 -14.33 1.78
C LYS A 53 12.89 -13.91 2.82
N LYS A 54 13.05 -12.76 3.49
CA LYS A 54 12.05 -12.28 4.47
C LYS A 54 10.81 -11.67 3.79
N GLU A 55 10.99 -11.01 2.67
CA GLU A 55 9.89 -10.44 1.88
C GLU A 55 9.11 -11.56 1.18
N ASP A 56 9.80 -12.47 0.48
CA ASP A 56 9.20 -13.65 -0.14
C ASP A 56 8.45 -14.49 0.92
N SER A 57 9.03 -14.68 2.12
CA SER A 57 8.37 -15.45 3.20
C SER A 57 7.11 -14.77 3.74
N LEU A 58 7.01 -13.43 3.74
CA LEU A 58 5.79 -12.73 4.17
C LEU A 58 4.71 -12.81 3.08
N LEU A 59 5.09 -12.70 1.82
CA LEU A 59 4.15 -12.84 0.69
C LEU A 59 3.61 -14.28 0.61
N ASP A 60 4.46 -15.29 0.83
CA ASP A 60 4.05 -16.69 0.93
C ASP A 60 3.09 -16.90 2.11
N LEU A 61 3.41 -16.33 3.28
CA LEU A 61 2.57 -16.42 4.48
C LEU A 61 1.17 -15.81 4.25
N ILE A 62 1.09 -14.66 3.58
CA ILE A 62 -0.20 -14.04 3.21
C ILE A 62 -0.99 -14.99 2.32
N PHE A 63 -0.35 -15.60 1.34
CA PHE A 63 -1.01 -16.54 0.44
C PHE A 63 -1.52 -17.78 1.19
N GLU A 64 -0.70 -18.38 2.07
CA GLU A 64 -1.09 -19.51 2.91
C GLU A 64 -2.28 -19.16 3.83
N LYS A 65 -2.23 -18.00 4.50
CA LYS A 65 -3.34 -17.53 5.34
C LYS A 65 -4.62 -17.30 4.54
N LYS A 66 -4.50 -16.79 3.33
CA LYS A 66 -5.64 -16.63 2.42
C LYS A 66 -6.25 -17.98 2.04
N LEU A 67 -5.44 -18.98 1.73
CA LEU A 67 -5.93 -20.34 1.47
C LEU A 67 -6.62 -20.91 2.72
N LEU A 68 -6.04 -20.71 3.91
CA LEU A 68 -6.64 -21.12 5.18
C LEU A 68 -7.99 -20.41 5.41
N LEU A 69 -8.07 -19.11 5.19
CA LEU A 69 -9.33 -18.35 5.30
C LEU A 69 -10.39 -18.90 4.34
N ASN A 70 -10.02 -19.19 3.10
CA ASN A 70 -10.93 -19.79 2.13
C ASN A 70 -11.41 -21.20 2.49
N SER A 71 -10.67 -21.95 3.31
CA SER A 71 -11.04 -23.27 3.78
C SER A 71 -11.98 -23.26 4.98
N LYS A 72 -12.11 -22.12 5.66
CA LYS A 72 -13.07 -21.94 6.76
C LYS A 72 -14.50 -21.76 6.23
N ARG A 73 -15.49 -21.84 7.13
CA ARG A 73 -16.85 -21.45 6.77
C ARG A 73 -16.89 -20.01 6.28
N PRO A 74 -17.78 -19.67 5.36
CA PRO A 74 -17.94 -18.27 4.99
C PRO A 74 -18.51 -17.47 6.19
N PHE A 75 -18.18 -16.18 6.22
CA PHE A 75 -18.89 -15.25 7.09
C PHE A 75 -20.36 -15.16 6.68
N SER A 76 -21.26 -15.05 7.65
CA SER A 76 -22.63 -14.64 7.39
C SER A 76 -22.69 -13.18 6.95
N GLU A 77 -23.77 -12.77 6.28
CA GLU A 77 -23.97 -11.36 5.89
C GLU A 77 -23.93 -10.41 7.10
N GLY A 78 -24.47 -10.81 8.23
CA GLY A 78 -24.43 -10.02 9.46
C GLY A 78 -23.04 -9.86 10.04
N GLU A 79 -22.24 -10.92 10.07
CA GLU A 79 -20.84 -10.87 10.51
C GLU A 79 -20.00 -9.94 9.60
N LEU A 80 -20.16 -10.05 8.29
CA LEU A 80 -19.46 -9.17 7.34
C LEU A 80 -19.90 -7.72 7.48
N SER A 81 -21.19 -7.46 7.64
CA SER A 81 -21.71 -6.11 7.84
C SER A 81 -21.10 -5.46 9.08
N GLN A 82 -21.07 -6.17 10.19
CA GLN A 82 -20.47 -5.67 11.44
C GLN A 82 -18.96 -5.40 11.26
N LEU A 83 -18.22 -6.34 10.67
CA LEU A 83 -16.78 -6.18 10.41
C LEU A 83 -16.49 -4.97 9.53
N TYR A 84 -17.31 -4.73 8.51
CA TYR A 84 -17.13 -3.58 7.63
C TYR A 84 -17.53 -2.25 8.29
N GLU A 85 -18.54 -2.24 9.16
CA GLU A 85 -18.92 -1.06 9.93
C GLU A 85 -17.81 -0.65 10.92
N GLU A 86 -17.26 -1.59 11.67
CA GLU A 86 -16.14 -1.34 12.58
C GLU A 86 -14.89 -0.87 11.81
N PHE A 87 -14.54 -1.58 10.74
CA PHE A 87 -13.42 -1.21 9.87
C PHE A 87 -13.60 0.20 9.28
N MET A 88 -14.78 0.52 8.79
CA MET A 88 -15.07 1.78 8.10
C MET A 88 -14.82 2.99 8.99
N ILE A 89 -15.10 2.93 10.29
CA ILE A 89 -14.89 4.04 11.23
C ILE A 89 -13.40 4.37 11.33
N GLU A 90 -12.56 3.37 11.63
CA GLU A 90 -11.11 3.57 11.75
C GLU A 90 -10.48 3.93 10.41
N TYR A 91 -10.85 3.25 9.35
CA TYR A 91 -10.34 3.51 8.00
C TYR A 91 -10.68 4.92 7.52
N THR A 92 -11.89 5.39 7.77
CA THR A 92 -12.28 6.77 7.45
C THR A 92 -11.46 7.78 8.24
N TYR A 93 -11.28 7.55 9.55
CA TYR A 93 -10.41 8.40 10.37
C TYR A 93 -8.98 8.43 9.82
N ASN A 94 -8.32 7.28 9.70
CA ASN A 94 -6.91 7.20 9.31
C ASN A 94 -6.69 7.78 7.90
N SER A 95 -7.54 7.43 6.95
CA SER A 95 -7.43 7.87 5.56
C SER A 95 -7.59 9.39 5.42
N ASN A 96 -8.46 10.03 6.18
CA ASN A 96 -8.63 11.48 6.17
C ASN A 96 -7.55 12.18 7.02
N ALA A 97 -7.13 11.62 8.15
CA ALA A 97 -6.08 12.19 8.98
C ALA A 97 -4.71 12.23 8.26
N ILE A 98 -4.39 11.25 7.41
CA ILE A 98 -3.21 11.26 6.54
C ILE A 98 -3.21 12.51 5.64
N GLU A 99 -4.38 12.95 5.16
CA GLU A 99 -4.55 14.13 4.31
C GLU A 99 -4.73 15.44 5.10
N GLY A 100 -4.63 15.38 6.43
CA GLY A 100 -4.66 16.57 7.29
C GLY A 100 -6.02 16.95 7.86
N ASN A 101 -7.03 16.06 7.78
CA ASN A 101 -8.31 16.24 8.48
C ASN A 101 -8.06 16.30 9.99
N THR A 102 -8.75 17.20 10.69
CA THR A 102 -8.48 17.53 12.10
C THR A 102 -9.38 16.80 13.10
N LEU A 103 -10.34 16.00 12.61
CA LEU A 103 -11.19 15.18 13.49
C LEU A 103 -10.37 14.05 14.14
N THR A 104 -10.62 13.80 15.42
CA THR A 104 -10.12 12.62 16.11
C THR A 104 -10.94 11.39 15.73
N LEU A 105 -10.45 10.18 16.05
CA LEU A 105 -11.20 8.94 15.80
C LEU A 105 -12.61 8.98 16.43
N ARG A 106 -12.72 9.48 17.67
CA ARG A 106 -14.00 9.60 18.38
C ARG A 106 -14.92 10.62 17.69
N GLU A 107 -14.40 11.76 17.28
CA GLU A 107 -15.16 12.78 16.54
C GLU A 107 -15.60 12.27 15.18
N THR A 108 -14.73 11.49 14.50
CA THR A 108 -15.08 10.81 13.24
C THR A 108 -16.28 9.87 13.43
N ASP A 109 -16.27 9.00 14.46
CA ASP A 109 -17.41 8.13 14.76
C ASP A 109 -18.68 8.94 15.03
N MET A 110 -18.59 10.05 15.79
CA MET A 110 -19.73 10.93 16.04
C MET A 110 -20.29 11.55 14.76
N VAL A 111 -19.44 12.04 13.85
CA VAL A 111 -19.86 12.58 12.55
C VAL A 111 -20.51 11.49 11.69
N LEU A 112 -19.96 10.28 11.68
CA LEU A 112 -20.52 9.15 10.92
C LEU A 112 -21.90 8.71 11.44
N ARG A 113 -22.20 9.00 12.71
CA ARG A 113 -23.53 8.84 13.34
C ARG A 113 -24.47 10.04 13.14
N GLY A 114 -24.05 11.06 12.38
CA GLY A 114 -24.88 12.23 12.05
C GLY A 114 -24.77 13.40 13.03
N LEU A 115 -23.78 13.41 13.91
CA LEU A 115 -23.50 14.51 14.82
C LEU A 115 -22.54 15.53 14.18
N THR A 116 -22.65 16.78 14.58
CA THR A 116 -21.67 17.84 14.22
C THR A 116 -20.75 18.10 15.40
N ILE A 117 -19.48 18.39 15.11
CA ILE A 117 -18.47 18.70 16.12
C ILE A 117 -18.22 20.20 16.13
N ASP A 118 -18.40 20.82 17.28
CA ASP A 118 -18.15 22.24 17.46
C ASP A 118 -16.66 22.60 17.20
N GLN A 119 -16.42 23.80 16.66
CA GLN A 119 -15.10 24.33 16.34
C GLN A 119 -14.27 23.51 15.32
N LYS A 120 -14.89 22.56 14.61
CA LYS A 120 -14.26 21.85 13.52
C LYS A 120 -14.73 22.37 12.17
N PRO A 121 -13.85 22.47 11.15
CA PRO A 121 -14.23 22.91 9.82
C PRO A 121 -15.35 22.05 9.21
N LEU A 122 -16.31 22.66 8.54
CA LEU A 122 -17.33 21.92 7.79
C LEU A 122 -16.71 20.98 6.75
N LYS A 123 -15.60 21.41 6.13
CA LYS A 123 -14.84 20.58 5.20
C LYS A 123 -14.48 19.22 5.82
N ASP A 124 -14.00 19.20 7.05
CA ASP A 124 -13.57 17.97 7.71
C ASP A 124 -14.74 16.99 7.91
N HIS A 125 -15.94 17.50 8.21
CA HIS A 125 -17.17 16.70 8.29
C HIS A 125 -17.54 16.12 6.91
N LEU A 126 -17.52 16.96 5.87
CA LEU A 126 -17.86 16.54 4.50
C LEU A 126 -16.90 15.50 3.96
N GLU A 127 -15.61 15.61 4.24
CA GLU A 127 -14.59 14.63 3.87
C GLU A 127 -14.85 13.25 4.50
N VAL A 128 -15.21 13.21 5.79
CA VAL A 128 -15.54 11.98 6.52
C VAL A 128 -16.82 11.35 5.95
N ILE A 129 -17.87 12.15 5.71
CA ILE A 129 -19.13 11.66 5.13
C ILE A 129 -18.88 11.12 3.71
N GLY A 130 -18.18 11.87 2.87
CA GLY A 130 -17.89 11.47 1.50
C GLY A 130 -17.02 10.20 1.44
N HIS A 131 -16.06 10.04 2.35
CA HIS A 131 -15.24 8.84 2.44
C HIS A 131 -16.06 7.60 2.83
N LYS A 132 -17.00 7.74 3.77
CA LYS A 132 -17.96 6.68 4.13
C LYS A 132 -18.80 6.26 2.93
N GLU A 133 -19.39 7.23 2.21
CA GLU A 133 -20.20 6.95 1.01
C GLU A 133 -19.36 6.24 -0.07
N ALA A 134 -18.13 6.68 -0.27
CA ALA A 134 -17.20 6.05 -1.20
C ALA A 134 -16.86 4.61 -0.79
N PHE A 135 -16.69 4.33 0.50
CA PHE A 135 -16.45 2.97 0.99
C PHE A 135 -17.65 2.05 0.78
N TYR A 136 -18.87 2.50 1.03
CA TYR A 136 -20.06 1.72 0.72
C TYR A 136 -20.20 1.44 -0.79
N TYR A 137 -19.92 2.43 -1.61
CA TYR A 137 -19.89 2.20 -3.06
C TYR A 137 -18.83 1.17 -3.47
N VAL A 138 -17.66 1.18 -2.82
CA VAL A 138 -16.64 0.13 -3.03
C VAL A 138 -17.18 -1.25 -2.65
N LEU A 139 -17.93 -1.39 -1.54
CA LEU A 139 -18.54 -2.67 -1.17
C LEU A 139 -19.54 -3.18 -2.22
N GLU A 140 -20.33 -2.29 -2.82
CA GLU A 140 -21.23 -2.65 -3.92
C GLU A 140 -20.44 -3.16 -5.15
N LEU A 141 -19.37 -2.46 -5.53
CA LEU A 141 -18.49 -2.87 -6.62
C LEU A 141 -17.82 -4.23 -6.38
N VAL A 142 -17.44 -4.52 -5.12
CA VAL A 142 -16.90 -5.83 -4.71
C VAL A 142 -17.95 -6.92 -4.90
N LYS A 143 -19.18 -6.69 -4.41
CA LYS A 143 -20.29 -7.64 -4.55
C LYS A 143 -20.61 -7.95 -6.01
N GLU A 144 -20.55 -6.94 -6.87
CA GLU A 144 -20.78 -7.07 -8.31
C GLU A 144 -19.54 -7.55 -9.10
N LYS A 145 -18.39 -7.71 -8.44
CA LYS A 145 -17.09 -8.07 -9.05
C LYS A 145 -16.70 -7.17 -10.21
N LYS A 146 -17.00 -5.86 -10.12
CA LYS A 146 -16.69 -4.90 -11.18
C LYS A 146 -15.19 -4.76 -11.40
N GLU A 147 -14.77 -4.78 -12.67
CA GLU A 147 -13.39 -4.46 -13.03
C GLU A 147 -13.14 -2.95 -12.87
N ILE A 148 -11.98 -2.62 -12.27
CA ILE A 148 -11.53 -1.24 -12.16
C ILE A 148 -11.38 -0.64 -13.57
N ASN A 149 -11.93 0.55 -13.74
CA ASN A 149 -11.84 1.35 -14.96
C ASN A 149 -11.91 2.84 -14.62
N GLU A 150 -11.70 3.69 -15.61
CA GLU A 150 -11.68 5.14 -15.43
C GLU A 150 -13.01 5.69 -14.86
N PHE A 151 -14.13 5.14 -15.29
CA PHE A 151 -15.44 5.57 -14.78
C PHE A 151 -15.57 5.28 -13.28
N ILE A 152 -15.23 4.08 -12.83
CA ILE A 152 -15.26 3.69 -11.41
C ILE A 152 -14.33 4.58 -10.58
N ILE A 153 -13.10 4.85 -11.07
CA ILE A 153 -12.15 5.74 -10.41
C ILE A 153 -12.76 7.13 -10.20
N LYS A 154 -13.35 7.70 -11.25
CA LYS A 154 -14.02 9.00 -11.20
C LYS A 154 -15.24 9.02 -10.28
N GLN A 155 -16.02 7.93 -10.22
CA GLN A 155 -17.16 7.82 -9.31
C GLN A 155 -16.69 7.76 -7.84
N ILE A 156 -15.70 6.94 -7.50
CA ILE A 156 -15.13 6.88 -6.15
C ILE A 156 -14.60 8.28 -5.76
N HIS A 157 -13.82 8.91 -6.62
CA HIS A 157 -13.32 10.25 -6.38
C HIS A 157 -14.46 11.29 -6.19
N SER A 158 -15.54 11.18 -6.94
CA SER A 158 -16.65 12.11 -6.82
C SER A 158 -17.35 12.05 -5.44
N LEU A 159 -17.33 10.89 -4.80
CA LEU A 159 -17.83 10.72 -3.44
C LEU A 159 -16.82 11.22 -2.41
N VAL A 160 -15.54 10.93 -2.61
CA VAL A 160 -14.44 11.38 -1.73
C VAL A 160 -14.36 12.92 -1.66
N LEU A 161 -14.48 13.60 -2.80
CA LEU A 161 -14.34 15.06 -2.89
C LEU A 161 -15.71 15.76 -2.79
N ASN A 162 -16.43 15.50 -1.71
CA ASN A 162 -17.80 15.99 -1.53
C ASN A 162 -17.90 17.52 -1.29
N ASP A 163 -16.82 18.13 -0.83
CA ASP A 163 -16.73 19.57 -0.51
C ASP A 163 -16.44 20.47 -1.73
N LYS A 164 -16.08 19.90 -2.90
CA LYS A 164 -15.70 20.64 -4.12
C LYS A 164 -16.49 20.19 -5.34
N PRO A 165 -17.77 20.61 -5.48
CA PRO A 165 -18.69 20.10 -6.52
C PRO A 165 -18.17 20.19 -7.96
N MET A 166 -17.38 21.22 -8.29
CA MET A 166 -16.86 21.44 -9.65
C MET A 166 -15.70 20.52 -10.02
N ASP A 167 -14.99 19.96 -9.02
CA ASP A 167 -13.81 19.13 -9.22
C ASP A 167 -14.10 17.62 -9.03
N ARG A 168 -15.32 17.29 -8.60
CA ARG A 168 -15.76 15.93 -8.30
C ARG A 168 -15.71 15.02 -9.53
N GLY A 169 -14.88 13.95 -9.46
CA GLY A 169 -14.78 13.00 -10.55
C GLY A 169 -14.17 13.53 -11.85
N VAL A 170 -13.55 14.71 -11.80
CA VAL A 170 -12.99 15.39 -12.97
C VAL A 170 -11.47 15.43 -12.87
N TYR A 171 -10.77 14.98 -13.90
CA TYR A 171 -9.33 15.15 -13.96
C TYR A 171 -8.92 16.61 -14.01
N ARG A 172 -7.88 16.96 -13.27
CA ARG A 172 -7.36 18.33 -13.21
C ARG A 172 -6.88 18.81 -14.58
N LYS A 173 -7.12 20.08 -14.84
CA LYS A 173 -6.71 20.77 -16.07
C LYS A 173 -5.49 21.67 -15.85
N ILE A 174 -5.06 21.80 -14.61
CA ILE A 174 -3.91 22.63 -14.22
C ILE A 174 -2.80 21.76 -13.62
N PRO A 175 -1.53 22.15 -13.77
CA PRO A 175 -0.44 21.52 -13.06
C PRO A 175 -0.61 21.67 -11.54
N VAL A 176 -0.23 20.61 -10.81
CA VAL A 176 -0.19 20.63 -9.34
C VAL A 176 1.21 20.20 -8.88
N ARG A 177 1.54 20.52 -7.64
CA ARG A 177 2.77 20.07 -6.99
C ARG A 177 2.43 19.42 -5.66
N ILE A 178 3.01 18.26 -5.40
CA ILE A 178 2.90 17.59 -4.12
C ILE A 178 4.03 18.10 -3.23
N ILE A 179 3.69 18.81 -2.17
CA ILE A 179 4.68 19.40 -1.26
C ILE A 179 5.45 18.29 -0.56
N GLY A 180 6.78 18.32 -0.66
CA GLY A 180 7.66 17.33 -0.04
C GLY A 180 7.87 16.03 -0.84
N ALA A 181 7.18 15.82 -1.97
CA ALA A 181 7.43 14.67 -2.83
C ALA A 181 8.65 14.86 -3.74
N PHE A 182 9.32 13.76 -4.07
CA PHE A 182 10.48 13.72 -4.98
C PHE A 182 10.10 13.57 -6.45
N ASN A 183 8.83 13.38 -6.76
CA ASN A 183 8.35 13.31 -8.15
C ASN A 183 7.40 14.47 -8.44
N ASP A 184 7.46 14.99 -9.66
CA ASP A 184 6.45 15.89 -10.18
C ASP A 184 5.29 15.09 -10.75
N PRO A 185 4.04 15.44 -10.42
CA PRO A 185 2.85 14.82 -11.02
C PRO A 185 2.82 14.98 -12.54
N VAL A 186 2.17 14.04 -13.21
CA VAL A 186 2.02 14.04 -14.67
C VAL A 186 1.37 15.35 -15.15
N GLN A 187 1.82 15.88 -16.30
CA GLN A 187 1.20 17.07 -16.89
C GLN A 187 -0.27 16.82 -17.26
N PRO A 188 -1.17 17.80 -17.10
CA PRO A 188 -2.62 17.60 -17.26
C PRO A 188 -3.02 16.95 -18.59
N TYR A 189 -2.40 17.32 -19.69
CA TYR A 189 -2.71 16.79 -21.01
C TYR A 189 -2.30 15.31 -21.22
N LEU A 190 -1.50 14.75 -20.31
CA LEU A 190 -1.07 13.34 -20.34
C LEU A 190 -1.89 12.45 -19.36
N ILE A 191 -2.75 13.01 -18.53
CA ILE A 191 -3.41 12.26 -17.46
C ILE A 191 -4.23 11.10 -18.05
N GLU A 192 -5.06 11.33 -19.06
CA GLU A 192 -5.90 10.30 -19.64
C GLU A 192 -5.09 9.14 -20.22
N SER A 193 -4.01 9.45 -20.98
CA SER A 193 -3.15 8.39 -21.53
C SER A 193 -2.42 7.62 -20.42
N LYS A 194 -1.94 8.29 -19.37
CA LYS A 194 -1.24 7.65 -18.27
C LYS A 194 -2.16 6.82 -17.37
N MET A 195 -3.40 7.24 -17.18
CA MET A 195 -4.41 6.43 -16.49
C MET A 195 -4.76 5.17 -17.29
N ASN A 196 -4.88 5.28 -18.61
CA ASN A 196 -5.11 4.12 -19.46
C ASN A 196 -3.92 3.14 -19.44
N GLU A 197 -2.68 3.65 -19.53
CA GLU A 197 -1.45 2.84 -19.40
C GLU A 197 -1.42 2.10 -18.06
N LEU A 198 -1.71 2.81 -16.95
CA LEU A 198 -1.78 2.24 -15.60
C LEU A 198 -2.80 1.09 -15.50
N LEU A 199 -3.99 1.27 -16.05
CA LEU A 199 -5.04 0.26 -16.01
C LEU A 199 -4.67 -0.98 -16.83
N ILE A 200 -4.03 -0.80 -18.00
CA ILE A 200 -3.53 -1.90 -18.83
C ILE A 200 -2.40 -2.64 -18.10
N GLU A 201 -1.44 -1.91 -17.50
CA GLU A 201 -0.35 -2.50 -16.73
C GLU A 201 -0.88 -3.28 -15.54
N TYR A 202 -1.83 -2.71 -14.79
CA TYR A 202 -2.48 -3.38 -13.66
C TYR A 202 -3.18 -4.68 -14.09
N LYS A 203 -3.94 -4.66 -15.17
CA LYS A 203 -4.65 -5.82 -15.68
C LYS A 203 -3.71 -6.96 -16.08
N ASN A 204 -2.58 -6.63 -16.67
CA ASN A 204 -1.58 -7.60 -17.15
C ASN A 204 -0.57 -8.03 -16.09
N ASN A 205 -0.58 -7.41 -14.92
CA ASN A 205 0.35 -7.74 -13.83
C ASN A 205 -0.13 -9.00 -13.09
N ASN A 206 0.72 -10.04 -13.09
CA ASN A 206 0.48 -11.32 -12.42
C ASN A 206 1.32 -11.50 -11.12
N ASP A 207 1.91 -10.43 -10.61
CA ASP A 207 2.63 -10.45 -9.33
C ASP A 207 1.68 -10.81 -8.15
N ASN A 208 2.28 -11.14 -6.99
CA ASN A 208 1.54 -11.26 -5.74
C ASN A 208 0.70 -10.00 -5.48
N ILE A 209 -0.49 -10.17 -4.89
CA ILE A 209 -1.47 -9.10 -4.70
C ILE A 209 -0.89 -7.87 -3.98
N ALA A 210 -0.07 -8.07 -2.93
CA ALA A 210 0.54 -6.96 -2.20
C ALA A 210 1.50 -6.15 -3.09
N LYS A 211 2.31 -6.84 -3.91
CA LYS A 211 3.26 -6.20 -4.83
C LYS A 211 2.53 -5.52 -5.99
N LYS A 212 1.53 -6.19 -6.56
CA LYS A 212 0.68 -5.65 -7.64
C LYS A 212 -0.01 -4.36 -7.22
N LEU A 213 -0.63 -4.36 -6.03
CA LEU A 213 -1.33 -3.18 -5.51
C LEU A 213 -0.39 -2.08 -5.03
N ALA A 214 0.78 -2.42 -4.49
CA ALA A 214 1.81 -1.44 -4.15
C ALA A 214 2.26 -0.66 -5.39
N LEU A 215 2.53 -1.35 -6.50
CA LEU A 215 2.90 -0.70 -7.76
C LEU A 215 1.77 0.17 -8.32
N PHE A 216 0.55 -0.38 -8.39
CA PHE A 216 -0.63 0.35 -8.84
C PHE A 216 -0.84 1.64 -8.04
N HIS A 217 -0.78 1.55 -6.72
CA HIS A 217 -0.99 2.69 -5.84
C HIS A 217 0.08 3.77 -6.00
N ILE A 218 1.36 3.38 -6.08
CA ILE A 218 2.46 4.33 -6.32
C ILE A 218 2.31 5.04 -7.67
N LEU A 219 1.99 4.29 -8.72
CA LEU A 219 1.83 4.87 -10.06
C LEU A 219 0.59 5.79 -10.13
N PHE A 220 -0.53 5.40 -9.52
CA PHE A 220 -1.73 6.23 -9.42
C PHE A 220 -1.43 7.56 -8.72
N GLU A 221 -0.76 7.52 -7.55
CA GLU A 221 -0.35 8.72 -6.83
C GLU A 221 0.66 9.56 -7.62
N GLY A 222 1.52 8.93 -8.40
CA GLY A 222 2.46 9.65 -9.27
C GLY A 222 1.81 10.34 -10.46
N ILE A 223 0.74 9.78 -11.01
CA ILE A 223 -0.08 10.46 -12.02
C ILE A 223 -0.79 11.64 -11.38
N HIS A 224 -1.31 11.46 -10.16
CA HIS A 224 -2.05 12.46 -9.39
C HIS A 224 -3.17 13.11 -10.20
N PRO A 225 -4.15 12.30 -10.68
CA PRO A 225 -5.04 12.73 -11.74
C PRO A 225 -6.03 13.82 -11.34
N PHE A 226 -6.29 14.02 -10.06
CA PHE A 226 -7.26 14.97 -9.55
C PHE A 226 -6.59 16.16 -8.85
N ILE A 227 -7.37 17.24 -8.63
CA ILE A 227 -6.88 18.43 -7.94
C ILE A 227 -6.65 18.20 -6.44
N ASP A 228 -7.42 17.28 -5.84
CA ASP A 228 -7.39 16.88 -4.43
C ASP A 228 -7.99 15.48 -4.31
N GLY A 229 -7.90 14.82 -3.14
CA GLY A 229 -8.53 13.52 -2.89
C GLY A 229 -7.85 12.31 -3.56
N ASN A 230 -6.68 12.46 -4.18
CA ASN A 230 -5.97 11.35 -4.82
C ASN A 230 -5.62 10.25 -3.82
N GLY A 231 -4.99 10.58 -2.68
CA GLY A 231 -4.58 9.62 -1.66
C GLY A 231 -5.76 8.80 -1.12
N ARG A 232 -6.86 9.45 -0.78
CA ARG A 232 -8.09 8.78 -0.32
C ARG A 232 -8.66 7.86 -1.38
N THR A 233 -8.75 8.33 -2.62
CA THR A 233 -9.21 7.52 -3.76
C THR A 233 -8.29 6.33 -4.01
N GLY A 234 -6.97 6.52 -4.04
CA GLY A 234 -5.99 5.45 -4.24
C GLY A 234 -6.10 4.36 -3.18
N ARG A 235 -6.25 4.72 -1.89
CA ARG A 235 -6.45 3.74 -0.81
C ARG A 235 -7.78 2.97 -0.92
N LEU A 236 -8.85 3.63 -1.36
CA LEU A 236 -10.14 2.96 -1.65
C LEU A 236 -10.02 1.98 -2.82
N LEU A 237 -9.28 2.33 -3.87
CA LEU A 237 -9.02 1.44 -5.01
C LEU A 237 -8.19 0.21 -4.61
N VAL A 238 -7.20 0.39 -3.72
CA VAL A 238 -6.46 -0.74 -3.15
C VAL A 238 -7.40 -1.69 -2.41
N ASN A 239 -8.29 -1.17 -1.58
CA ASN A 239 -9.25 -1.98 -0.84
C ASN A 239 -10.31 -2.63 -1.74
N LEU A 240 -10.75 -1.96 -2.80
CA LEU A 240 -11.62 -2.55 -3.82
C LEU A 240 -11.00 -3.84 -4.38
N GLU A 241 -9.77 -3.76 -4.84
CA GLU A 241 -9.09 -4.88 -5.47
C GLU A 241 -8.72 -5.99 -4.47
N LEU A 242 -8.30 -5.65 -3.23
CA LEU A 242 -8.08 -6.64 -2.17
C LEU A 242 -9.36 -7.45 -1.90
N MET A 243 -10.48 -6.78 -1.67
CA MET A 243 -11.74 -7.43 -1.34
C MET A 243 -12.29 -8.24 -2.51
N LYS A 244 -12.14 -7.82 -3.76
CA LYS A 244 -12.50 -8.60 -4.95
C LYS A 244 -11.73 -9.90 -5.06
N GLU A 245 -10.45 -9.89 -4.69
CA GLU A 245 -9.61 -11.08 -4.61
C GLU A 245 -9.87 -11.89 -3.31
N GLY A 246 -10.83 -11.45 -2.50
CA GLY A 246 -11.27 -12.10 -1.28
C GLY A 246 -10.29 -11.97 -0.12
N TYR A 247 -9.42 -10.97 -0.12
CA TYR A 247 -8.66 -10.54 1.04
C TYR A 247 -9.47 -9.56 1.88
N PRO A 248 -9.24 -9.48 3.20
CA PRO A 248 -9.81 -8.41 4.00
C PRO A 248 -9.25 -7.05 3.58
N PRO A 249 -10.01 -5.95 3.75
CA PRO A 249 -9.50 -4.61 3.50
C PRO A 249 -8.43 -4.22 4.50
N ILE A 250 -7.51 -3.33 4.09
CA ILE A 250 -6.43 -2.81 4.94
C ILE A 250 -6.66 -1.34 5.29
N ASP A 251 -6.18 -0.94 6.44
CA ASP A 251 -6.24 0.42 6.95
C ASP A 251 -4.85 0.92 7.32
N ILE A 252 -4.24 1.74 6.44
CA ILE A 252 -2.95 2.37 6.70
C ILE A 252 -3.14 3.38 7.83
N LYS A 253 -2.55 3.11 9.00
CA LYS A 253 -2.74 3.93 10.19
C LYS A 253 -2.06 5.30 10.04
N TYR A 254 -2.72 6.33 10.54
CA TYR A 254 -2.17 7.70 10.57
C TYR A 254 -0.80 7.78 11.24
N ASN A 255 -0.56 6.97 12.27
CA ASN A 255 0.73 6.89 12.93
C ASN A 255 1.87 6.38 12.02
N ASP A 256 1.53 5.59 11.01
CA ASP A 256 2.47 5.06 10.02
C ASP A 256 2.61 5.95 8.77
N ARG A 257 1.98 7.14 8.75
CA ARG A 257 2.04 8.04 7.57
C ARG A 257 3.45 8.37 7.12
N LYS A 258 4.40 8.47 8.05
CA LYS A 258 5.81 8.72 7.71
C LYS A 258 6.39 7.56 6.91
N ARG A 259 6.18 6.33 7.36
CA ARG A 259 6.62 5.11 6.69
C ARG A 259 5.93 4.95 5.33
N TYR A 260 4.67 5.32 5.25
CA TYR A 260 3.90 5.32 4.01
C TYR A 260 4.47 6.31 2.98
N TYR A 261 4.82 7.53 3.37
CA TYR A 261 5.47 8.49 2.47
C TYR A 261 6.90 8.08 2.10
N GLU A 262 7.69 7.54 3.03
CA GLU A 262 9.02 6.99 2.75
C GLU A 262 8.98 5.86 1.70
N ALA A 263 7.87 5.14 1.58
CA ALA A 263 7.70 4.11 0.56
C ALA A 263 7.55 4.70 -0.86
N PHE A 264 6.86 5.83 -1.02
CA PHE A 264 6.86 6.57 -2.28
C PHE A 264 8.26 7.09 -2.64
N ASP A 265 8.95 7.68 -1.67
CA ASP A 265 10.31 8.20 -1.86
C ASP A 265 11.28 7.09 -2.29
N ALA A 266 11.18 5.91 -1.66
CA ALA A 266 12.00 4.75 -2.03
C ALA A 266 11.80 4.37 -3.50
N TYR A 267 10.56 4.38 -3.99
CA TYR A 267 10.28 4.07 -5.39
C TYR A 267 10.74 5.19 -6.34
N TYR A 268 10.42 6.44 -6.05
CA TYR A 268 10.75 7.52 -6.98
C TYR A 268 12.25 7.82 -7.05
N ILE A 269 12.99 7.69 -5.93
CA ILE A 269 14.43 7.93 -5.88
C ILE A 269 15.25 6.72 -6.34
N LYS A 270 14.82 5.49 -5.95
CA LYS A 270 15.64 4.27 -6.11
C LYS A 270 15.00 3.17 -6.95
N LYS A 271 13.76 3.38 -7.40
CA LYS A 271 12.91 2.34 -8.02
C LYS A 271 12.72 1.11 -7.11
N ASP A 272 12.74 1.34 -5.79
CA ASP A 272 12.59 0.30 -4.79
C ASP A 272 11.11 0.16 -4.40
N LEU A 273 10.42 -0.80 -5.02
CA LEU A 273 9.03 -1.13 -4.72
C LEU A 273 8.87 -1.90 -3.41
N SER A 274 9.94 -2.52 -2.91
CA SER A 274 9.89 -3.44 -1.77
C SER A 274 9.37 -2.79 -0.49
N VAL A 275 9.60 -1.50 -0.30
CA VAL A 275 9.15 -0.77 0.90
C VAL A 275 7.63 -0.69 0.97
N MET A 276 6.96 -0.33 -0.14
CA MET A 276 5.49 -0.27 -0.19
C MET A 276 4.88 -1.68 -0.18
N THR A 277 5.48 -2.61 -0.93
CA THR A 277 5.07 -4.03 -0.93
C THR A 277 5.05 -4.60 0.49
N LYS A 278 6.12 -4.36 1.24
CA LYS A 278 6.25 -4.82 2.62
C LYS A 278 5.20 -4.17 3.53
N LEU A 279 4.98 -2.87 3.39
CA LEU A 279 3.96 -2.15 4.16
C LEU A 279 2.57 -2.75 3.94
N PHE A 280 2.18 -2.95 2.68
CA PHE A 280 0.88 -3.57 2.35
C PHE A 280 0.80 -5.00 2.84
N ALA A 281 1.88 -5.79 2.66
CA ALA A 281 1.94 -7.18 3.10
C ALA A 281 1.75 -7.31 4.62
N GLU A 282 2.35 -6.43 5.41
CA GLU A 282 2.19 -6.43 6.86
C GLU A 282 0.74 -6.15 7.26
N TYR A 283 0.10 -5.13 6.68
CA TYR A 283 -1.33 -4.83 6.94
C TYR A 283 -2.26 -5.95 6.49
N ILE A 284 -2.02 -6.55 5.31
CA ILE A 284 -2.80 -7.70 4.83
C ILE A 284 -2.65 -8.88 5.81
N ASN A 285 -1.42 -9.16 6.26
CA ASN A 285 -1.15 -10.23 7.20
C ASN A 285 -1.89 -10.04 8.54
N GLU A 286 -1.85 -8.84 9.12
CA GLU A 286 -2.56 -8.50 10.35
C GLU A 286 -4.07 -8.68 10.20
N ARG A 287 -4.65 -8.21 9.09
CA ARG A 287 -6.09 -8.34 8.82
C ARG A 287 -6.51 -9.79 8.59
N LEU A 288 -5.68 -10.60 7.93
CA LEU A 288 -5.93 -12.03 7.78
C LEU A 288 -5.93 -12.74 9.14
N ASP A 289 -5.03 -12.39 10.07
CA ASP A 289 -5.00 -12.93 11.42
C ASP A 289 -6.25 -12.58 12.23
N GLU A 290 -6.78 -11.37 12.06
CA GLU A 290 -8.05 -10.96 12.71
C GLU A 290 -9.22 -11.77 12.18
N TYR A 291 -9.35 -11.92 10.86
CA TYR A 291 -10.43 -12.68 10.23
C TYR A 291 -10.38 -14.17 10.59
N LEU A 292 -9.19 -14.76 10.61
CA LEU A 292 -9.01 -16.15 11.02
C LEU A 292 -9.41 -16.37 12.48
N ARG A 293 -9.02 -15.46 13.40
CA ARG A 293 -9.41 -15.55 14.82
C ARG A 293 -10.91 -15.48 15.06
N ILE A 294 -11.65 -14.79 14.21
CA ILE A 294 -13.13 -14.71 14.32
C ILE A 294 -13.78 -16.01 13.87
N LEU A 295 -13.15 -16.74 12.93
CA LEU A 295 -13.68 -18.00 12.40
C LEU A 295 -13.17 -19.26 13.13
N ASP A 296 -12.22 -19.11 14.05
CA ASP A 296 -11.77 -20.19 14.95
C ASP A 296 -12.71 -20.38 16.12
#